data_e705c54a776f0ebba30e97cddd27fd11
#
_entry.id   e705c54a776f0ebba30e97cddd27fd11
#
_cell.length_a   1.000
_cell.length_b   1.000
_cell.length_c   1.000
_cell.angle_alpha   90.00
_cell.angle_beta   90.00
_cell.angle_gamma   90.00
#
_symmetry.space_group_name_H-M   'P 1'
#
loop_
_entity.id
_entity.type
_entity.pdbx_description
1 polymer ?
#
loop_
_entity_poly.entity_id
_entity_poly.type
_entity_poly.pdbx_seq_one_letter_code
_entity_poly.pdbx_strand_id
1 'polypeptide(L)'
;MAPKKRTAGRRATRGLKSKHPVSVKSAKRTVGPAGGKLGVMLVGLGAVATTFIAGVENVRRGNGRPIGSVCELGTIRLGRRTEGRAPRLRKFVPLARLEDLVFAAWDPIPDDAYQSAKVAGVLEPAHIEPIAEFLKSIVPMPAVFDQQYVKRLHGTNVKQGATKRELAEQLREDIRAFKERAKCDRLVMIWCASTEVFISPGPAHKTLKAFERAMDRNDPTIAPSMLYAWAALMEDVPLANGAPNLTVDTLALQELARERHVPIAGKDFKTGQTLMKTVISPMLKARMLGLAGWYSTNILGNRDGEVLDDPESFKTKEESKLGVLEHILQPSLYPELYGKVYHKVRINYYPPRGDNKEGWDNIDIFGWLGYPMQIKVDFLCRDSILAAPIVLDLTLFMDLAQRAKLGGIQEWLSFYFKSPMAAPGLTPEHDLFIQHTKLKNTLRWLMGEEQITHLGVEYYDYYEKA
;
A
#
# COMPACT_ATOMS: atom_id res chain seq x y z
N MET A 1 48.96 24.16 -50.86
CA MET A 1 48.91 22.91 -50.12
C MET A 1 47.53 22.74 -49.51
N ALA A 2 46.72 21.79 -50.05
CA ALA A 2 45.34 21.54 -49.64
C ALA A 2 45.31 20.43 -48.57
N PRO A 3 44.43 20.48 -47.55
CA PRO A 3 44.35 19.44 -46.57
C PRO A 3 43.39 18.30 -47.00
N LYS A 4 43.85 17.06 -46.76
CA LYS A 4 43.17 15.81 -47.07
C LYS A 4 41.88 15.63 -46.29
N LYS A 5 40.80 15.28 -46.98
CA LYS A 5 39.51 14.79 -46.44
C LYS A 5 39.70 13.43 -45.82
N ARG A 6 39.31 13.30 -44.53
CA ARG A 6 39.11 12.02 -43.83
C ARG A 6 37.69 11.55 -44.05
N THR A 7 37.55 10.37 -44.66
CA THR A 7 36.30 9.64 -44.86
C THR A 7 35.87 9.00 -43.52
N ALA A 8 34.71 9.38 -42.99
CA ALA A 8 34.09 8.76 -41.83
C ALA A 8 33.32 7.48 -42.28
N GLY A 9 33.76 6.34 -41.77
CA GLY A 9 33.10 5.05 -41.98
C GLY A 9 31.73 4.99 -41.30
N ARG A 10 30.70 4.75 -42.08
CA ARG A 10 29.35 4.44 -41.63
C ARG A 10 29.36 3.07 -40.94
N ARG A 11 29.20 3.04 -39.61
CA ARG A 11 28.84 1.84 -38.85
C ARG A 11 27.36 1.55 -39.09
N ALA A 12 27.08 0.40 -39.75
CA ALA A 12 25.72 -0.12 -39.91
C ALA A 12 25.13 -0.53 -38.55
N THR A 13 24.08 0.17 -38.10
CA THR A 13 23.26 -0.26 -37.00
C THR A 13 22.42 -1.46 -37.44
N ARG A 14 22.73 -2.65 -36.92
CA ARG A 14 21.87 -3.83 -37.05
C ARG A 14 20.55 -3.53 -36.34
N GLY A 15 19.48 -3.36 -37.12
CA GLY A 15 18.13 -3.23 -36.62
C GLY A 15 17.71 -4.48 -35.83
N LEU A 16 17.44 -4.29 -34.52
CA LEU A 16 16.72 -5.27 -33.71
C LEU A 16 15.31 -5.41 -34.31
N LYS A 17 15.05 -6.54 -34.95
CA LYS A 17 13.69 -6.91 -35.38
C LYS A 17 12.85 -7.05 -34.10
N SER A 18 11.89 -6.16 -33.91
CA SER A 18 10.87 -6.28 -32.88
C SER A 18 10.09 -7.58 -33.16
N LYS A 19 10.22 -8.54 -32.25
CA LYS A 19 9.30 -9.68 -32.22
C LYS A 19 7.92 -9.13 -31.91
N HIS A 20 6.96 -9.35 -32.81
CA HIS A 20 5.55 -9.02 -32.56
C HIS A 20 5.12 -9.56 -31.18
N PRO A 21 4.26 -8.83 -30.46
CA PRO A 21 3.74 -9.33 -29.19
C PRO A 21 3.03 -10.65 -29.43
N VAL A 22 3.54 -11.70 -28.78
CA VAL A 22 2.86 -12.98 -28.73
C VAL A 22 1.51 -12.74 -28.07
N SER A 23 0.42 -12.91 -28.82
CA SER A 23 -0.91 -12.95 -28.25
C SER A 23 -0.95 -14.13 -27.27
N VAL A 24 -0.72 -13.85 -26.01
CA VAL A 24 -0.93 -14.81 -24.93
C VAL A 24 -2.44 -15.03 -24.87
N LYS A 25 -2.93 -16.09 -25.52
CA LYS A 25 -4.27 -16.61 -25.22
C LYS A 25 -4.29 -16.90 -23.72
N SER A 26 -4.95 -16.03 -22.96
CA SER A 26 -5.11 -16.19 -21.52
C SER A 26 -5.89 -17.47 -21.28
N ALA A 27 -5.21 -18.50 -20.77
CA ALA A 27 -5.91 -19.63 -20.19
C ALA A 27 -6.82 -19.05 -19.10
N LYS A 28 -8.13 -19.34 -19.15
CA LYS A 28 -9.10 -18.90 -18.13
C LYS A 28 -8.57 -19.28 -16.76
N ARG A 29 -8.03 -18.30 -16.01
CA ARG A 29 -7.69 -18.51 -14.60
C ARG A 29 -8.99 -18.45 -13.83
N THR A 30 -9.48 -19.58 -13.38
CA THR A 30 -10.63 -19.66 -12.50
C THR A 30 -10.12 -19.64 -11.07
N VAL A 31 -10.35 -18.53 -10.36
CA VAL A 31 -10.08 -18.48 -8.92
C VAL A 31 -11.25 -19.14 -8.19
N GLY A 32 -10.94 -20.13 -7.36
CA GLY A 32 -11.95 -20.84 -6.57
C GLY A 32 -12.64 -19.94 -5.53
N PRO A 33 -13.80 -20.36 -5.01
CA PRO A 33 -14.49 -19.63 -3.93
C PRO A 33 -13.60 -19.43 -2.69
N ALA A 34 -13.79 -18.34 -1.96
CA ALA A 34 -13.13 -18.08 -0.70
C ALA A 34 -13.87 -18.79 0.46
N GLY A 35 -13.88 -20.12 0.45
CA GLY A 35 -14.49 -20.91 1.53
C GLY A 35 -13.65 -20.89 2.81
N GLY A 36 -14.30 -21.07 3.97
CA GLY A 36 -13.68 -21.16 5.28
C GLY A 36 -13.20 -19.83 5.84
N LYS A 37 -12.54 -19.87 7.00
CA LYS A 37 -12.10 -18.69 7.74
C LYS A 37 -10.82 -18.09 7.16
N LEU A 38 -10.79 -16.75 7.09
CA LEU A 38 -9.60 -15.96 6.77
C LEU A 38 -9.09 -15.28 8.04
N GLY A 39 -7.92 -15.71 8.52
CA GLY A 39 -7.23 -15.05 9.62
C GLY A 39 -6.52 -13.80 9.13
N VAL A 40 -6.77 -12.68 9.80
CA VAL A 40 -6.14 -11.37 9.54
C VAL A 40 -5.20 -11.07 10.69
N MET A 41 -3.92 -11.10 10.41
CA MET A 41 -2.87 -10.86 11.39
C MET A 41 -2.34 -9.44 11.23
N LEU A 42 -2.57 -8.61 12.24
CA LEU A 42 -2.20 -7.20 12.22
C LEU A 42 -0.92 -6.99 13.02
N VAL A 43 0.08 -6.38 12.42
CA VAL A 43 1.25 -5.92 13.16
C VAL A 43 0.97 -4.48 13.59
N GLY A 44 0.83 -4.28 14.88
CA GLY A 44 0.34 -3.05 15.50
C GLY A 44 -1.18 -3.06 15.72
N LEU A 45 -1.61 -2.93 16.98
CA LEU A 45 -3.01 -2.85 17.40
C LEU A 45 -3.40 -1.41 17.77
N GLY A 46 -2.85 -0.43 17.05
CA GLY A 46 -3.12 1.00 17.26
C GLY A 46 -4.35 1.51 16.50
N ALA A 47 -4.33 2.81 16.18
CA ALA A 47 -5.45 3.56 15.60
C ALA A 47 -6.02 2.92 14.32
N VAL A 48 -5.18 2.56 13.34
CA VAL A 48 -5.64 1.99 12.07
C VAL A 48 -6.23 0.59 12.27
N ALA A 49 -5.53 -0.28 13.01
CA ALA A 49 -5.96 -1.65 13.22
C ALA A 49 -7.28 -1.74 13.99
N THR A 50 -7.40 -0.99 15.10
CA THR A 50 -8.64 -0.98 15.90
C THR A 50 -9.82 -0.38 15.15
N THR A 51 -9.59 0.67 14.35
CA THR A 51 -10.63 1.26 13.47
C THR A 51 -11.09 0.27 12.41
N PHE A 52 -10.16 -0.48 11.81
CA PHE A 52 -10.48 -1.53 10.85
C PHE A 52 -11.29 -2.67 11.49
N ILE A 53 -10.82 -3.22 12.60
CA ILE A 53 -11.49 -4.33 13.32
C ILE A 53 -12.91 -3.91 13.75
N ALA A 54 -13.02 -2.77 14.42
CA ALA A 54 -14.29 -2.22 14.87
C ALA A 54 -15.23 -1.91 13.71
N GLY A 55 -14.69 -1.37 12.60
CA GLY A 55 -15.45 -1.11 11.39
C GLY A 55 -16.05 -2.37 10.78
N VAL A 56 -15.26 -3.44 10.65
CA VAL A 56 -15.76 -4.74 10.14
C VAL A 56 -16.84 -5.30 11.05
N GLU A 57 -16.65 -5.28 12.37
CA GLU A 57 -17.62 -5.82 13.31
C GLU A 57 -18.92 -5.01 13.34
N ASN A 58 -18.85 -3.68 13.25
CA ASN A 58 -20.04 -2.84 13.12
C ASN A 58 -20.81 -3.11 11.82
N VAL A 59 -20.11 -3.33 10.69
CA VAL A 59 -20.74 -3.71 9.43
C VAL A 59 -21.43 -5.07 9.54
N ARG A 60 -20.80 -6.06 10.18
CA ARG A 60 -21.38 -7.40 10.44
C ARG A 60 -22.70 -7.30 11.22
N ARG A 61 -22.74 -6.43 12.22
CA ARG A 61 -23.93 -6.21 13.07
C ARG A 61 -24.97 -5.29 12.45
N GLY A 62 -24.72 -4.73 11.26
CA GLY A 62 -25.62 -3.78 10.63
C GLY A 62 -25.57 -2.36 11.22
N ASN A 63 -24.62 -2.07 12.10
CA ASN A 63 -24.46 -0.77 12.77
C ASN A 63 -23.60 0.21 11.94
N GLY A 64 -23.13 -0.19 10.75
CA GLY A 64 -22.28 0.64 9.91
C GLY A 64 -22.34 0.23 8.44
N ARG A 65 -21.71 1.04 7.59
CA ARG A 65 -21.54 0.77 6.16
C ARG A 65 -20.06 0.75 5.80
N PRO A 66 -19.59 -0.11 4.89
CA PRO A 66 -18.19 -0.22 4.51
C PRO A 66 -17.78 0.89 3.52
N ILE A 67 -18.05 2.17 3.88
CA ILE A 67 -17.75 3.33 3.04
C ILE A 67 -16.21 3.43 2.89
N GLY A 68 -15.75 3.64 1.65
CA GLY A 68 -14.33 3.68 1.31
C GLY A 68 -13.76 2.36 0.82
N SER A 69 -14.46 1.22 1.05
CA SER A 69 -14.04 -0.08 0.52
C SER A 69 -14.49 -0.26 -0.94
N VAL A 70 -13.52 -0.45 -1.82
CA VAL A 70 -13.77 -0.77 -3.24
C VAL A 70 -14.31 -2.19 -3.38
N CYS A 71 -13.86 -3.11 -2.54
CA CYS A 71 -14.34 -4.49 -2.53
C CYS A 71 -15.83 -4.59 -2.24
N GLU A 72 -16.32 -3.84 -1.25
CA GLU A 72 -17.70 -3.94 -0.76
C GLU A 72 -18.69 -3.09 -1.57
N LEU A 73 -18.31 -1.87 -1.95
CA LEU A 73 -19.22 -0.91 -2.57
C LEU A 73 -18.95 -0.71 -4.07
N GLY A 74 -17.75 -1.04 -4.54
CA GLY A 74 -17.33 -0.79 -5.91
C GLY A 74 -18.11 -1.60 -6.93
N THR A 75 -18.22 -1.05 -8.14
CA THR A 75 -18.70 -1.74 -9.34
C THR A 75 -17.59 -1.92 -10.34
N ILE A 76 -17.72 -2.90 -11.23
CA ILE A 76 -16.76 -3.14 -12.29
C ILE A 76 -17.50 -3.28 -13.62
N ARG A 77 -17.19 -2.42 -14.59
CA ARG A 77 -17.75 -2.56 -15.95
C ARG A 77 -17.13 -3.75 -16.63
N LEU A 78 -17.95 -4.55 -17.30
CA LEU A 78 -17.56 -5.69 -18.14
C LEU A 78 -17.97 -5.42 -19.57
N GLY A 79 -17.09 -5.70 -20.50
CA GLY A 79 -17.32 -5.48 -21.92
C GLY A 79 -17.50 -4.01 -22.32
N ARG A 80 -18.23 -3.77 -23.40
CA ARG A 80 -18.51 -2.44 -23.94
C ARG A 80 -19.48 -1.67 -23.05
N ARG A 81 -19.39 -0.33 -23.06
CA ARG A 81 -20.31 0.55 -22.30
C ARG A 81 -21.79 0.33 -22.70
N THR A 82 -22.04 0.06 -23.96
CA THR A 82 -23.37 -0.21 -24.52
C THR A 82 -24.00 -1.52 -24.02
N GLU A 83 -23.22 -2.45 -23.48
CA GLU A 83 -23.73 -3.72 -22.92
C GLU A 83 -24.38 -3.56 -21.54
N GLY A 84 -24.16 -2.43 -20.85
CA GLY A 84 -24.74 -2.14 -19.54
C GLY A 84 -24.29 -3.08 -18.40
N ARG A 85 -23.25 -3.88 -18.58
CA ARG A 85 -22.77 -4.85 -17.60
C ARG A 85 -21.85 -4.18 -16.57
N ALA A 86 -22.37 -3.86 -15.39
CA ALA A 86 -21.62 -3.22 -14.31
C ALA A 86 -21.97 -3.84 -12.93
N PRO A 87 -21.65 -5.11 -12.70
CA PRO A 87 -21.95 -5.76 -11.42
C PRO A 87 -21.18 -5.12 -10.26
N ARG A 88 -21.66 -5.32 -9.04
CA ARG A 88 -20.87 -5.05 -7.84
C ARG A 88 -19.65 -5.96 -7.82
N LEU A 89 -18.49 -5.41 -7.42
CA LEU A 89 -17.22 -6.12 -7.40
C LEU A 89 -17.29 -7.39 -6.55
N ARG A 90 -17.91 -7.31 -5.37
CA ARG A 90 -18.13 -8.45 -4.48
C ARG A 90 -18.98 -9.59 -5.07
N LYS A 91 -19.85 -9.27 -6.05
CA LYS A 91 -20.64 -10.29 -6.77
C LYS A 91 -19.89 -10.89 -7.96
N PHE A 92 -18.89 -10.16 -8.46
CA PHE A 92 -18.12 -10.56 -9.64
C PHE A 92 -16.86 -11.34 -9.27
N VAL A 93 -16.18 -10.96 -8.18
CA VAL A 93 -14.92 -11.56 -7.72
C VAL A 93 -15.21 -12.40 -6.47
N PRO A 94 -14.67 -13.63 -6.37
CA PRO A 94 -14.89 -14.51 -5.22
C PRO A 94 -14.04 -14.09 -4.01
N LEU A 95 -14.37 -12.95 -3.39
CA LEU A 95 -13.70 -12.43 -2.19
C LEU A 95 -14.19 -13.17 -0.94
N ALA A 96 -13.35 -13.22 0.10
CA ALA A 96 -13.75 -13.71 1.41
C ALA A 96 -14.89 -12.83 1.97
N ARG A 97 -15.80 -13.43 2.71
CA ARG A 97 -16.92 -12.69 3.33
C ARG A 97 -16.43 -12.02 4.61
N LEU A 98 -17.06 -10.89 4.98
CA LEU A 98 -16.70 -10.22 6.21
C LEU A 98 -16.90 -11.11 7.43
N GLU A 99 -17.95 -11.94 7.43
CA GLU A 99 -18.29 -12.88 8.51
C GLU A 99 -17.22 -13.95 8.73
N ASP A 100 -16.42 -14.25 7.70
CA ASP A 100 -15.38 -15.28 7.75
C ASP A 100 -14.02 -14.74 8.22
N LEU A 101 -13.89 -13.41 8.48
CA LEU A 101 -12.64 -12.82 8.97
C LEU A 101 -12.46 -13.07 10.48
N VAL A 102 -11.27 -13.48 10.88
CA VAL A 102 -10.87 -13.66 12.28
C VAL A 102 -9.59 -12.87 12.52
N PHE A 103 -9.49 -12.14 13.63
CA PHE A 103 -8.41 -11.19 13.88
C PHE A 103 -7.44 -11.67 14.94
N ALA A 104 -6.15 -11.40 14.71
CA ALA A 104 -5.08 -11.43 15.70
C ALA A 104 -4.15 -10.25 15.49
N ALA A 105 -3.42 -9.85 16.52
CA ALA A 105 -2.45 -8.77 16.41
C ALA A 105 -1.23 -9.03 17.28
N TRP A 106 -0.14 -8.35 16.95
CA TRP A 106 1.03 -8.14 17.81
C TRP A 106 1.11 -6.64 18.15
N ASP A 107 1.36 -6.33 19.40
CA ASP A 107 1.64 -4.94 19.79
C ASP A 107 2.59 -4.92 21.00
N PRO A 108 3.57 -3.99 21.07
CA PRO A 108 4.41 -3.83 22.24
C PRO A 108 3.66 -3.27 23.47
N ILE A 109 2.46 -2.74 23.28
CA ILE A 109 1.57 -2.29 24.33
C ILE A 109 0.55 -3.41 24.60
N PRO A 110 0.35 -3.83 25.87
CA PRO A 110 -0.47 -5.00 26.20
C PRO A 110 -1.98 -4.76 26.14
N ASP A 111 -2.43 -3.56 25.77
CA ASP A 111 -3.84 -3.19 25.72
C ASP A 111 -4.60 -4.06 24.71
N ASP A 112 -5.76 -4.59 25.09
CA ASP A 112 -6.67 -5.24 24.15
C ASP A 112 -7.23 -4.26 23.12
N ALA A 113 -7.93 -4.76 22.10
CA ALA A 113 -8.43 -3.89 21.03
C ALA A 113 -9.48 -2.87 21.51
N TYR A 114 -10.18 -3.12 22.61
CA TYR A 114 -11.11 -2.16 23.20
C TYR A 114 -10.38 -0.97 23.84
N GLN A 115 -9.40 -1.26 24.69
CA GLN A 115 -8.57 -0.21 25.31
C GLN A 115 -7.78 0.56 24.27
N SER A 116 -7.16 -0.14 23.34
CA SER A 116 -6.42 0.49 22.23
C SER A 116 -7.30 1.42 21.37
N ALA A 117 -8.54 1.02 21.09
CA ALA A 117 -9.49 1.85 20.33
C ALA A 117 -9.88 3.12 21.10
N LYS A 118 -10.07 3.00 22.42
CA LYS A 118 -10.38 4.16 23.28
C LYS A 118 -9.20 5.13 23.38
N VAL A 119 -7.99 4.61 23.56
CA VAL A 119 -6.76 5.42 23.62
C VAL A 119 -6.49 6.11 22.28
N ALA A 120 -6.73 5.41 21.17
CA ALA A 120 -6.56 5.97 19.83
C ALA A 120 -7.54 7.13 19.53
N GLY A 121 -8.73 7.12 20.12
CA GLY A 121 -9.71 8.22 20.01
C GLY A 121 -10.22 8.50 18.59
N VAL A 122 -10.16 7.51 17.69
CA VAL A 122 -10.60 7.65 16.30
C VAL A 122 -12.11 7.52 16.19
N LEU A 123 -12.66 6.48 16.82
CA LEU A 123 -14.08 6.16 16.77
C LEU A 123 -14.84 6.74 17.96
N GLU A 124 -16.06 7.17 17.70
CA GLU A 124 -16.98 7.61 18.76
C GLU A 124 -17.43 6.43 19.63
N PRO A 125 -17.79 6.66 20.90
CA PRO A 125 -18.29 5.60 21.80
C PRO A 125 -19.43 4.77 21.20
N ALA A 126 -20.31 5.39 20.42
CA ALA A 126 -21.42 4.71 19.75
C ALA A 126 -20.98 3.58 18.79
N HIS A 127 -19.71 3.60 18.32
CA HIS A 127 -19.15 2.56 17.45
C HIS A 127 -18.24 1.57 18.21
N ILE A 128 -17.90 1.86 19.48
CA ILE A 128 -17.01 1.02 20.29
C ILE A 128 -17.81 0.23 21.32
N GLU A 129 -18.68 0.89 22.06
CA GLU A 129 -19.39 0.27 23.19
C GLU A 129 -20.31 -0.91 22.80
N PRO A 130 -21.07 -0.86 21.68
CA PRO A 130 -21.90 -2.00 21.28
C PRO A 130 -21.13 -3.27 20.92
N ILE A 131 -19.82 -3.16 20.66
CA ILE A 131 -18.94 -4.26 20.28
C ILE A 131 -17.80 -4.49 21.30
N ALA A 132 -17.91 -3.90 22.50
CA ALA A 132 -16.86 -3.91 23.50
C ALA A 132 -16.35 -5.31 23.84
N GLU A 133 -17.24 -6.27 24.06
CA GLU A 133 -16.86 -7.65 24.40
C GLU A 133 -16.11 -8.35 23.25
N PHE A 134 -16.46 -8.07 22.02
CA PHE A 134 -15.72 -8.56 20.86
C PHE A 134 -14.32 -7.94 20.82
N LEU A 135 -14.19 -6.64 21.01
CA LEU A 135 -12.88 -5.97 20.99
C LEU A 135 -11.98 -6.42 22.16
N LYS A 136 -12.53 -6.60 23.37
CA LYS A 136 -11.80 -7.14 24.53
C LYS A 136 -11.27 -8.57 24.29
N SER A 137 -11.93 -9.34 23.44
CA SER A 137 -11.48 -10.71 23.13
C SER A 137 -10.21 -10.73 22.24
N ILE A 138 -9.82 -9.59 21.66
CA ILE A 138 -8.64 -9.46 20.82
C ILE A 138 -7.52 -8.84 21.64
N VAL A 139 -6.71 -9.72 22.25
CA VAL A 139 -5.54 -9.37 23.06
C VAL A 139 -4.29 -9.52 22.19
N PRO A 140 -3.38 -8.53 22.13
CA PRO A 140 -2.20 -8.62 21.30
C PRO A 140 -1.20 -9.65 21.84
N MET A 141 -0.61 -10.40 20.93
CA MET A 141 0.56 -11.22 21.21
C MET A 141 1.78 -10.32 21.46
N PRO A 142 2.78 -10.78 22.24
CA PRO A 142 4.04 -10.06 22.42
C PRO A 142 4.70 -9.75 21.09
N ALA A 143 5.07 -8.49 20.85
CA ALA A 143 5.65 -8.03 19.61
C ALA A 143 7.16 -8.28 19.54
N VAL A 144 7.69 -8.46 18.35
CA VAL A 144 9.09 -8.17 18.07
C VAL A 144 9.20 -6.67 17.90
N PHE A 145 9.79 -6.02 18.86
CA PHE A 145 9.91 -4.56 18.96
C PHE A 145 11.27 -4.18 19.52
N ASP A 146 11.85 -3.13 18.97
CA ASP A 146 13.07 -2.54 19.46
C ASP A 146 12.98 -1.03 19.35
N GLN A 147 13.10 -0.34 20.48
CA GLN A 147 12.94 1.11 20.58
C GLN A 147 13.95 1.89 19.74
N GLN A 148 15.10 1.32 19.39
CA GLN A 148 16.06 1.98 18.49
C GLN A 148 15.49 2.26 17.09
N TYR A 149 14.48 1.48 16.65
CA TYR A 149 13.82 1.66 15.35
C TYR A 149 12.57 2.53 15.43
N VAL A 150 11.97 2.67 16.62
CA VAL A 150 10.80 3.54 16.86
C VAL A 150 11.01 4.30 18.17
N LYS A 151 11.85 5.32 18.14
CA LYS A 151 12.46 5.96 19.31
C LYS A 151 11.47 6.52 20.34
N ARG A 152 10.31 7.00 19.90
CA ARG A 152 9.30 7.62 20.77
C ARG A 152 8.16 6.68 21.18
N LEU A 153 8.28 5.38 20.88
CA LEU A 153 7.31 4.37 21.31
C LEU A 153 7.92 3.53 22.43
N HIS A 154 7.14 3.31 23.49
CA HIS A 154 7.51 2.44 24.59
C HIS A 154 6.49 1.31 24.73
N GLY A 155 6.94 0.12 25.05
CA GLY A 155 6.07 -1.02 25.26
C GLY A 155 6.76 -2.10 26.08
N THR A 156 5.96 -2.86 26.82
CA THR A 156 6.42 -3.92 27.73
C THR A 156 6.05 -5.32 27.24
N ASN A 157 5.12 -5.40 26.28
CA ASN A 157 4.66 -6.66 25.70
C ASN A 157 5.56 -7.05 24.51
N VAL A 158 6.81 -7.44 24.82
CA VAL A 158 7.87 -7.62 23.84
C VAL A 158 8.48 -9.02 23.95
N LYS A 159 8.67 -9.67 22.79
CA LYS A 159 9.38 -10.96 22.71
C LYS A 159 10.85 -10.81 23.11
N GLN A 160 11.37 -11.86 23.75
CA GLN A 160 12.78 -11.95 24.13
C GLN A 160 13.46 -13.04 23.30
N GLY A 161 14.68 -12.80 22.85
CA GLY A 161 15.50 -13.75 22.10
C GLY A 161 16.94 -13.27 21.99
N ALA A 162 17.87 -14.21 21.86
CA ALA A 162 19.30 -13.90 21.75
C ALA A 162 19.66 -13.35 20.37
N THR A 163 18.93 -13.73 19.34
CA THR A 163 19.14 -13.30 17.96
C THR A 163 17.85 -12.87 17.27
N LYS A 164 17.98 -12.05 16.22
CA LYS A 164 16.85 -11.68 15.36
C LYS A 164 16.23 -12.90 14.66
N ARG A 165 17.05 -13.93 14.39
CA ARG A 165 16.56 -15.23 13.89
C ARG A 165 15.60 -15.87 14.88
N GLU A 166 15.99 -15.98 16.14
CA GLU A 166 15.16 -16.57 17.19
C GLU A 166 13.83 -15.79 17.35
N LEU A 167 13.88 -14.45 17.32
CA LEU A 167 12.68 -13.62 17.36
C LEU A 167 11.78 -13.88 16.14
N ALA A 168 12.34 -14.02 14.95
CA ALA A 168 11.60 -14.33 13.73
C ALA A 168 10.97 -15.74 13.76
N GLU A 169 11.66 -16.74 14.33
CA GLU A 169 11.10 -18.08 14.53
C GLU A 169 9.91 -18.05 15.53
N GLN A 170 10.00 -17.29 16.61
CA GLN A 170 8.89 -17.10 17.53
C GLN A 170 7.66 -16.46 16.85
N LEU A 171 7.85 -15.57 15.86
CA LEU A 171 6.74 -15.04 15.05
C LEU A 171 6.11 -16.14 14.19
N ARG A 172 6.91 -17.04 13.62
CA ARG A 172 6.40 -18.19 12.87
C ARG A 172 5.55 -19.12 13.75
N GLU A 173 6.00 -19.36 14.98
CA GLU A 173 5.23 -20.13 15.97
C GLU A 173 3.88 -19.46 16.27
N ASP A 174 3.86 -18.15 16.49
CA ASP A 174 2.60 -17.40 16.70
C ASP A 174 1.64 -17.56 15.51
N ILE A 175 2.17 -17.45 14.27
CA ILE A 175 1.37 -17.60 13.04
C ILE A 175 0.71 -18.98 12.99
N ARG A 176 1.48 -20.04 13.23
CA ARG A 176 0.97 -21.43 13.25
C ARG A 176 -0.05 -21.63 14.36
N ALA A 177 0.27 -21.20 15.57
CA ALA A 177 -0.61 -21.32 16.74
C ALA A 177 -1.94 -20.57 16.53
N PHE A 178 -1.90 -19.35 15.95
CA PHE A 178 -3.13 -18.65 15.61
C PHE A 178 -3.96 -19.38 14.57
N LYS A 179 -3.34 -19.84 13.49
CA LYS A 179 -4.01 -20.59 12.43
C LYS A 179 -4.76 -21.81 12.98
N GLU A 180 -4.09 -22.58 13.83
CA GLU A 180 -4.65 -23.77 14.43
C GLU A 180 -5.78 -23.44 15.43
N ARG A 181 -5.50 -22.57 16.41
CA ARG A 181 -6.46 -22.18 17.46
C ARG A 181 -7.76 -21.59 16.90
N ALA A 182 -7.64 -20.69 15.91
CA ALA A 182 -8.77 -20.02 15.27
C ALA A 182 -9.40 -20.88 14.15
N LYS A 183 -8.79 -22.01 13.80
CA LYS A 183 -9.18 -22.89 12.69
C LYS A 183 -9.31 -22.10 11.38
N CYS A 184 -8.27 -21.30 11.06
CA CYS A 184 -8.23 -20.52 9.84
C CYS A 184 -7.75 -21.40 8.67
N ASP A 185 -8.47 -21.35 7.57
CA ASP A 185 -8.05 -22.01 6.31
C ASP A 185 -6.94 -21.24 5.63
N ARG A 186 -7.00 -19.92 5.71
CA ARG A 186 -6.07 -18.98 5.08
C ARG A 186 -5.70 -17.86 6.04
N LEU A 187 -4.54 -17.26 5.81
CA LEU A 187 -4.05 -16.11 6.57
C LEU A 187 -3.62 -14.97 5.63
N VAL A 188 -3.71 -13.75 6.12
CA VAL A 188 -3.11 -12.55 5.53
C VAL A 188 -2.51 -11.72 6.64
N MET A 189 -1.32 -11.15 6.42
CA MET A 189 -0.67 -10.23 7.36
C MET A 189 -0.67 -8.81 6.81
N ILE A 190 -1.05 -7.83 7.65
CA ILE A 190 -1.01 -6.40 7.30
C ILE A 190 -0.20 -5.65 8.35
N TRP A 191 0.80 -4.92 7.89
CA TRP A 191 1.56 -4.03 8.74
C TRP A 191 0.78 -2.72 8.96
N CYS A 192 0.34 -2.50 10.18
CA CYS A 192 -0.37 -1.29 10.64
C CYS A 192 0.39 -0.56 11.76
N ALA A 193 1.59 -1.03 12.11
CA ALA A 193 2.42 -0.46 13.17
C ALA A 193 3.11 0.85 12.72
N SER A 194 3.72 1.53 13.68
CA SER A 194 4.40 2.80 13.51
C SER A 194 5.52 2.76 12.47
N THR A 195 5.87 3.94 11.96
CA THR A 195 6.98 4.15 11.04
C THR A 195 8.31 3.91 11.77
N GLU A 196 9.14 3.01 11.23
CA GLU A 196 10.50 2.78 11.68
C GLU A 196 11.47 3.85 11.15
N VAL A 197 12.61 4.02 11.81
CA VAL A 197 13.70 4.90 11.35
C VAL A 197 14.16 4.54 9.94
N PHE A 198 14.72 5.52 9.24
CA PHE A 198 15.21 5.32 7.87
C PHE A 198 16.40 4.38 7.82
N ILE A 199 16.27 3.31 7.04
CA ILE A 199 17.33 2.36 6.73
C ILE A 199 17.59 2.38 5.23
N SER A 200 18.84 2.64 4.84
CA SER A 200 19.25 2.51 3.44
C SER A 200 19.47 1.04 3.08
N PRO A 201 19.01 0.57 1.90
CA PRO A 201 19.32 -0.76 1.43
C PRO A 201 20.83 -1.02 1.39
N GLY A 202 21.28 -2.13 1.98
CA GLY A 202 22.69 -2.50 2.09
C GLY A 202 22.97 -3.95 1.68
N PRO A 203 24.18 -4.45 1.90
CA PRO A 203 24.57 -5.82 1.53
C PRO A 203 23.69 -6.91 2.14
N ALA A 204 23.21 -6.72 3.37
CA ALA A 204 22.31 -7.65 4.06
C ALA A 204 20.96 -7.83 3.34
N HIS A 205 20.54 -6.84 2.56
CA HIS A 205 19.22 -6.83 1.89
C HIS A 205 19.24 -7.37 0.45
N LYS A 206 20.43 -7.78 -0.07
CA LYS A 206 20.59 -8.13 -1.51
C LYS A 206 20.13 -9.54 -1.85
N THR A 207 20.38 -10.51 -0.97
CA THR A 207 20.02 -11.92 -1.19
C THR A 207 19.45 -12.53 0.08
N LEU A 208 18.59 -13.55 -0.06
CA LEU A 208 18.00 -14.24 1.09
C LEU A 208 19.09 -14.78 2.05
N LYS A 209 20.13 -15.41 1.51
CA LYS A 209 21.25 -15.95 2.31
C LYS A 209 21.99 -14.85 3.10
N ALA A 210 22.17 -13.65 2.51
CA ALA A 210 22.82 -12.54 3.22
C ALA A 210 21.92 -11.99 4.33
N PHE A 211 20.62 -11.90 4.06
CA PHE A 211 19.60 -11.47 5.01
C PHE A 211 19.53 -12.41 6.23
N GLU A 212 19.47 -13.70 6.00
CA GLU A 212 19.42 -14.71 7.06
C GLU A 212 20.68 -14.71 7.94
N ARG A 213 21.86 -14.59 7.34
CA ARG A 213 23.11 -14.41 8.11
C ARG A 213 23.14 -13.13 8.93
N ALA A 214 22.50 -12.06 8.42
CA ALA A 214 22.40 -10.81 9.15
C ALA A 214 21.46 -10.93 10.36
N MET A 215 20.37 -11.70 10.25
CA MET A 215 19.53 -12.05 11.41
C MET A 215 20.30 -12.82 12.48
N ASP A 216 21.11 -13.80 12.07
CA ASP A 216 21.93 -14.61 12.99
C ASP A 216 22.96 -13.79 13.77
N ARG A 217 23.43 -12.67 13.21
CA ARG A 217 24.44 -11.78 13.80
C ARG A 217 23.88 -10.52 14.43
N ASN A 218 22.55 -10.41 14.55
CA ASN A 218 21.88 -9.22 15.05
C ASN A 218 22.25 -7.92 14.31
N ASP A 219 22.44 -8.00 12.99
CA ASP A 219 22.80 -6.85 12.17
C ASP A 219 21.79 -5.71 12.36
N PRO A 220 22.24 -4.48 12.71
CA PRO A 220 21.33 -3.37 12.99
C PRO A 220 20.57 -2.88 11.76
N THR A 221 20.94 -3.28 10.56
CA THR A 221 20.20 -2.93 9.34
C THR A 221 18.96 -3.81 9.12
N ILE A 222 18.78 -4.87 9.91
CA ILE A 222 17.57 -5.72 9.88
C ILE A 222 16.58 -5.21 10.93
N ALA A 223 15.58 -4.47 10.48
CA ALA A 223 14.52 -3.89 11.34
C ALA A 223 13.47 -4.93 11.74
N PRO A 224 12.68 -4.67 12.81
CA PRO A 224 11.59 -5.54 13.24
C PRO A 224 10.60 -5.87 12.11
N SER A 225 10.20 -4.89 11.29
CA SER A 225 9.27 -5.11 10.18
C SER A 225 9.76 -6.17 9.18
N MET A 226 11.06 -6.27 8.98
CA MET A 226 11.66 -7.27 8.09
C MET A 226 11.57 -8.68 8.68
N LEU A 227 11.60 -8.82 10.02
CA LEU A 227 11.45 -10.11 10.71
C LEU A 227 10.02 -10.63 10.58
N TYR A 228 9.00 -9.77 10.74
CA TYR A 228 7.61 -10.12 10.46
C TYR A 228 7.41 -10.54 9.01
N ALA A 229 8.01 -9.81 8.07
CA ALA A 229 7.90 -10.13 6.65
C ALA A 229 8.54 -11.48 6.34
N TRP A 230 9.76 -11.74 6.86
CA TRP A 230 10.42 -13.04 6.69
C TRP A 230 9.57 -14.18 7.29
N ALA A 231 9.06 -14.00 8.51
CA ALA A 231 8.22 -14.99 9.17
C ALA A 231 6.92 -15.29 8.39
N ALA A 232 6.24 -14.24 7.91
CA ALA A 232 5.03 -14.39 7.09
C ALA A 232 5.31 -15.18 5.81
N LEU A 233 6.37 -14.81 5.08
CA LEU A 233 6.75 -15.48 3.84
C LEU A 233 7.16 -16.93 4.07
N MET A 234 7.84 -17.25 5.17
CA MET A 234 8.21 -18.63 5.55
C MET A 234 6.99 -19.50 5.91
N GLU A 235 5.88 -18.88 6.30
CA GLU A 235 4.60 -19.57 6.59
C GLU A 235 3.57 -19.44 5.46
N ASP A 236 4.01 -19.04 4.25
CA ASP A 236 3.17 -18.84 3.06
C ASP A 236 2.02 -17.86 3.27
N VAL A 237 2.22 -16.86 4.12
CA VAL A 237 1.23 -15.83 4.46
C VAL A 237 1.47 -14.57 3.63
N PRO A 238 0.52 -14.15 2.78
CA PRO A 238 0.60 -12.89 2.06
C PRO A 238 0.77 -11.70 3.00
N LEU A 239 1.62 -10.74 2.61
CA LEU A 239 1.90 -9.57 3.44
C LEU A 239 1.76 -8.26 2.68
N ALA A 240 1.01 -7.30 3.26
CA ALA A 240 0.95 -5.93 2.79
C ALA A 240 1.57 -4.97 3.82
N ASN A 241 2.52 -4.13 3.37
CA ASN A 241 3.18 -3.13 4.21
C ASN A 241 2.46 -1.79 4.13
N GLY A 242 1.77 -1.41 5.22
CA GLY A 242 1.05 -0.13 5.34
C GLY A 242 1.87 1.07 5.77
N ALA A 243 3.15 0.87 6.15
CA ALA A 243 4.07 1.93 6.55
C ALA A 243 5.15 2.19 5.46
N PRO A 244 5.90 3.30 5.52
CA PRO A 244 6.95 3.61 4.55
C PRO A 244 8.26 2.83 4.80
N ASN A 245 8.32 1.98 5.81
CA ASN A 245 9.50 1.22 6.21
C ASN A 245 10.11 0.42 5.06
N LEU A 246 11.44 0.30 5.06
CA LEU A 246 12.11 -0.68 4.23
C LEU A 246 11.79 -2.08 4.77
N THR A 247 10.99 -2.85 4.04
CA THR A 247 10.48 -4.17 4.46
C THR A 247 10.50 -5.14 3.29
N VAL A 248 9.35 -5.48 2.71
CA VAL A 248 9.22 -6.40 1.57
C VAL A 248 9.75 -5.83 0.24
N ASP A 249 10.14 -4.59 0.21
CA ASP A 249 10.82 -3.94 -0.91
C ASP A 249 12.34 -4.22 -0.95
N THR A 250 12.90 -4.98 0.03
CA THR A 250 14.25 -5.52 -0.06
C THR A 250 14.34 -6.65 -1.09
N LEU A 251 15.47 -6.73 -1.83
CA LEU A 251 15.66 -7.79 -2.83
C LEU A 251 15.61 -9.20 -2.22
N ALA A 252 16.14 -9.37 -1.02
CA ALA A 252 16.13 -10.64 -0.28
C ALA A 252 14.70 -11.14 0.01
N LEU A 253 13.81 -10.29 0.50
CA LEU A 253 12.43 -10.67 0.78
C LEU A 253 11.59 -10.80 -0.48
N GLN A 254 11.89 -10.05 -1.54
CA GLN A 254 11.31 -10.27 -2.87
C GLN A 254 11.73 -11.61 -3.47
N GLU A 255 13.00 -12.02 -3.27
CA GLU A 255 13.51 -13.34 -3.66
C GLU A 255 12.70 -14.44 -2.96
N LEU A 256 12.58 -14.37 -1.63
CA LEU A 256 11.81 -15.32 -0.83
C LEU A 256 10.33 -15.37 -1.25
N ALA A 257 9.69 -14.22 -1.46
CA ALA A 257 8.29 -14.14 -1.90
C ALA A 257 8.07 -14.82 -3.27
N ARG A 258 9.03 -14.69 -4.20
CA ARG A 258 8.97 -15.34 -5.51
C ARG A 258 9.19 -16.85 -5.41
N GLU A 259 10.19 -17.29 -4.64
CA GLU A 259 10.50 -18.72 -4.44
C GLU A 259 9.32 -19.46 -3.83
N ARG A 260 8.67 -18.85 -2.85
CA ARG A 260 7.51 -19.43 -2.16
C ARG A 260 6.17 -19.16 -2.84
N HIS A 261 6.16 -18.40 -3.92
CA HIS A 261 4.92 -17.95 -4.61
C HIS A 261 3.93 -17.24 -3.70
N VAL A 262 4.41 -16.43 -2.74
CA VAL A 262 3.59 -15.66 -1.80
C VAL A 262 3.43 -14.23 -2.29
N PRO A 263 2.20 -13.67 -2.32
CA PRO A 263 1.96 -12.28 -2.67
C PRO A 263 2.54 -11.32 -1.63
N ILE A 264 3.17 -10.24 -2.12
CA ILE A 264 3.60 -9.11 -1.31
C ILE A 264 3.11 -7.80 -1.93
N ALA A 265 2.75 -6.82 -1.09
CA ALA A 265 2.34 -5.49 -1.53
C ALA A 265 2.86 -4.41 -0.58
N GLY A 266 3.05 -3.21 -1.06
CA GLY A 266 3.49 -2.06 -0.28
C GLY A 266 3.74 -0.86 -1.21
N LYS A 267 4.10 0.24 -0.59
CA LYS A 267 4.14 0.55 0.84
C LYS A 267 3.50 1.89 1.14
N ASP A 268 3.22 2.13 2.41
CA ASP A 268 2.59 3.34 2.95
C ASP A 268 1.17 3.59 2.43
N PHE A 269 0.15 3.37 3.26
CA PHE A 269 -1.26 3.54 2.88
C PHE A 269 -1.56 4.93 2.33
N LYS A 270 -2.21 5.00 1.17
CA LYS A 270 -2.49 6.25 0.47
C LYS A 270 -3.71 6.95 1.04
N THR A 271 -3.46 7.83 2.00
CA THR A 271 -4.42 8.67 2.68
C THR A 271 -4.08 10.15 2.49
N GLY A 272 -4.95 11.07 2.90
CA GLY A 272 -4.70 12.49 3.06
C GLY A 272 -4.06 13.19 1.84
N GLN A 273 -3.00 13.95 2.08
CA GLN A 273 -2.36 14.80 1.05
C GLN A 273 -1.79 14.03 -0.14
N THR A 274 -1.26 12.82 0.05
CA THR A 274 -0.76 12.05 -1.09
C THR A 274 -1.88 11.60 -2.00
N LEU A 275 -3.08 11.30 -1.45
CA LEU A 275 -4.26 11.05 -2.27
C LEU A 275 -4.54 12.29 -3.14
N MET A 276 -4.52 13.50 -2.57
CA MET A 276 -4.71 14.74 -3.34
C MET A 276 -3.65 14.92 -4.43
N LYS A 277 -2.38 14.65 -4.14
CA LYS A 277 -1.30 14.71 -5.13
C LYS A 277 -1.56 13.78 -6.32
N THR A 278 -2.00 12.55 -6.06
CA THR A 278 -2.26 11.55 -7.11
C THR A 278 -3.54 11.82 -7.92
N VAL A 279 -4.34 12.82 -7.53
CA VAL A 279 -5.51 13.31 -8.27
C VAL A 279 -5.18 14.59 -9.03
N ILE A 280 -4.57 15.56 -8.37
CA ILE A 280 -4.32 16.90 -8.93
C ILE A 280 -3.18 16.87 -9.95
N SER A 281 -2.07 16.16 -9.67
CA SER A 281 -0.92 16.16 -10.59
C SER A 281 -1.25 15.54 -11.97
N PRO A 282 -2.00 14.43 -12.08
CA PRO A 282 -2.47 13.94 -13.38
C PRO A 282 -3.36 14.96 -14.13
N MET A 283 -4.20 15.69 -13.40
CA MET A 283 -5.02 16.76 -14.00
C MET A 283 -4.15 17.88 -14.58
N LEU A 284 -3.12 18.35 -13.84
CA LEU A 284 -2.19 19.36 -14.34
C LEU A 284 -1.48 18.86 -15.60
N LYS A 285 -0.97 17.62 -15.58
CA LYS A 285 -0.28 17.00 -16.72
C LYS A 285 -1.21 16.83 -17.92
N ALA A 286 -2.42 16.33 -17.73
CA ALA A 286 -3.40 16.11 -18.81
C ALA A 286 -3.82 17.44 -19.48
N ARG A 287 -3.81 18.53 -18.73
CA ARG A 287 -4.14 19.89 -19.21
C ARG A 287 -2.92 20.68 -19.65
N MET A 288 -1.71 20.11 -19.59
CA MET A 288 -0.45 20.79 -19.90
C MET A 288 -0.27 22.11 -19.11
N LEU A 289 -0.72 22.14 -17.86
CA LEU A 289 -0.49 23.25 -16.94
C LEU A 289 0.85 23.06 -16.25
N GLY A 290 1.64 24.11 -16.18
CA GLY A 290 2.94 24.09 -15.52
C GLY A 290 2.81 24.16 -14.00
N LEU A 291 3.82 23.63 -13.30
CA LEU A 291 3.92 23.65 -11.84
C LEU A 291 5.22 24.35 -11.44
N ALA A 292 5.11 25.47 -10.74
CA ALA A 292 6.26 26.20 -10.19
C ALA A 292 6.61 25.73 -8.77
N GLY A 293 5.60 25.42 -7.95
CA GLY A 293 5.81 24.98 -6.60
C GLY A 293 4.64 24.20 -6.00
N TRP A 294 4.97 23.30 -5.06
CA TRP A 294 4.00 22.59 -4.24
C TRP A 294 4.48 22.56 -2.79
N TYR A 295 3.89 23.37 -1.95
CA TYR A 295 4.18 23.39 -0.54
C TYR A 295 3.08 22.67 0.24
N SER A 296 3.46 21.60 0.94
CA SER A 296 2.57 20.82 1.78
C SER A 296 2.96 20.98 3.24
N THR A 297 2.01 21.31 4.11
CA THR A 297 2.18 21.16 5.55
C THR A 297 1.01 20.43 6.16
N ASN A 298 1.25 19.67 7.21
CA ASN A 298 0.18 19.04 7.98
C ASN A 298 0.45 19.03 9.48
N ILE A 299 -0.63 19.01 10.23
CA ILE A 299 -0.67 18.95 11.69
C ILE A 299 -1.36 17.64 12.06
N LEU A 300 -0.77 16.89 12.97
CA LEU A 300 -1.25 15.59 13.44
C LEU A 300 -0.93 15.44 14.92
N GLY A 301 -1.90 15.02 15.72
CA GLY A 301 -1.77 14.96 17.17
C GLY A 301 -1.84 13.55 17.77
N ASN A 302 -1.97 12.52 16.96
CA ASN A 302 -1.96 11.13 17.41
C ASN A 302 -0.53 10.57 17.57
N ARG A 303 -0.43 9.30 17.99
CA ARG A 303 0.87 8.62 18.21
C ARG A 303 1.74 8.55 16.94
N ASP A 304 1.16 8.45 15.74
CA ASP A 304 1.94 8.52 14.48
C ASP A 304 2.61 9.90 14.34
N GLY A 305 1.89 10.98 14.71
CA GLY A 305 2.44 12.33 14.75
C GLY A 305 3.61 12.46 15.72
N GLU A 306 3.49 11.88 16.92
CA GLU A 306 4.53 11.86 17.94
C GLU A 306 5.79 11.11 17.46
N VAL A 307 5.62 9.95 16.82
CA VAL A 307 6.73 9.17 16.23
C VAL A 307 7.40 9.95 15.11
N LEU A 308 6.63 10.62 14.25
CA LEU A 308 7.15 11.39 13.11
C LEU A 308 7.81 12.73 13.50
N ASP A 309 7.67 13.16 14.75
CA ASP A 309 8.41 14.31 15.29
C ASP A 309 9.90 13.97 15.56
N ASP A 310 10.29 12.70 15.48
CA ASP A 310 11.68 12.25 15.43
C ASP A 310 12.24 12.44 13.99
N PRO A 311 13.41 13.12 13.82
CA PRO A 311 13.95 13.41 12.49
C PRO A 311 14.27 12.18 11.62
N GLU A 312 14.69 11.06 12.22
CA GLU A 312 15.03 9.84 11.47
C GLU A 312 13.78 9.11 10.99
N SER A 313 12.72 9.07 11.80
CA SER A 313 11.41 8.55 11.40
C SER A 313 10.74 9.47 10.38
N PHE A 314 10.87 10.80 10.53
CA PHE A 314 10.39 11.79 9.56
C PHE A 314 11.02 11.60 8.20
N LYS A 315 12.35 11.34 8.11
CA LYS A 315 13.06 11.12 6.85
C LYS A 315 12.44 9.97 6.05
N THR A 316 12.09 8.86 6.70
CA THR A 316 11.42 7.73 6.05
C THR A 316 10.09 8.14 5.38
N LYS A 317 9.33 9.02 6.05
CA LYS A 317 8.05 9.52 5.53
C LYS A 317 8.21 10.59 4.45
N GLU A 318 9.24 11.43 4.55
CA GLU A 318 9.56 12.48 3.57
C GLU A 318 9.94 11.87 2.22
N GLU A 319 10.84 10.92 2.20
CA GLU A 319 11.25 10.17 1.00
C GLU A 319 10.04 9.54 0.28
N SER A 320 9.10 8.95 1.04
CA SER A 320 7.86 8.39 0.49
C SER A 320 6.97 9.43 -0.20
N LYS A 321 7.00 10.69 0.22
CA LYS A 321 6.11 11.75 -0.29
C LYS A 321 6.71 12.56 -1.44
N LEU A 322 8.04 12.70 -1.50
CA LEU A 322 8.70 13.56 -2.48
C LEU A 322 8.70 12.98 -3.90
N GLY A 323 8.90 11.68 -4.07
CA GLY A 323 8.97 11.02 -5.38
C GLY A 323 7.66 11.01 -6.18
N VAL A 324 6.50 11.23 -5.54
CA VAL A 324 5.18 11.12 -6.19
C VAL A 324 5.02 12.09 -7.36
N LEU A 325 5.41 13.35 -7.20
CA LEU A 325 5.25 14.39 -8.24
C LEU A 325 6.14 14.10 -9.44
N GLU A 326 7.38 13.69 -9.24
CA GLU A 326 8.34 13.41 -10.32
C GLU A 326 7.85 12.27 -11.23
N HIS A 327 7.33 11.20 -10.62
CA HIS A 327 6.82 10.06 -11.36
C HIS A 327 5.59 10.40 -12.21
N ILE A 328 4.67 11.23 -11.70
CA ILE A 328 3.47 11.63 -12.42
C ILE A 328 3.80 12.67 -13.51
N LEU A 329 4.49 13.74 -13.12
CA LEU A 329 4.71 14.90 -13.99
C LEU A 329 5.80 14.68 -15.05
N GLN A 330 6.76 13.78 -14.76
CA GLN A 330 7.85 13.40 -15.67
C GLN A 330 8.67 14.62 -16.18
N PRO A 331 9.42 15.32 -15.31
CA PRO A 331 10.15 16.55 -15.65
C PRO A 331 11.13 16.39 -16.83
N SER A 332 11.67 15.18 -17.02
CA SER A 332 12.56 14.88 -18.16
C SER A 332 11.86 14.93 -19.51
N LEU A 333 10.55 14.64 -19.57
CA LEU A 333 9.73 14.72 -20.77
C LEU A 333 9.11 16.11 -20.97
N TYR A 334 8.86 16.83 -19.89
CA TYR A 334 8.21 18.15 -19.89
C TYR A 334 9.04 19.17 -19.09
N PRO A 335 10.30 19.44 -19.47
CA PRO A 335 11.20 20.31 -18.70
C PRO A 335 10.70 21.74 -18.59
N GLU A 336 9.97 22.25 -19.58
CA GLU A 336 9.39 23.60 -19.60
C GLU A 336 8.28 23.79 -18.56
N LEU A 337 7.54 22.71 -18.25
CA LEU A 337 6.41 22.73 -17.33
C LEU A 337 6.80 22.31 -15.91
N TYR A 338 7.74 21.37 -15.76
CA TYR A 338 8.01 20.69 -14.49
C TYR A 338 9.52 20.60 -14.13
N GLY A 339 10.41 21.12 -14.96
CA GLY A 339 11.86 20.99 -14.76
C GLY A 339 12.43 21.70 -13.53
N LYS A 340 11.69 22.66 -12.94
CA LYS A 340 12.12 23.45 -11.79
C LYS A 340 11.01 23.59 -10.73
N VAL A 341 10.43 22.47 -10.32
CA VAL A 341 9.39 22.48 -9.28
C VAL A 341 10.01 22.61 -7.90
N TYR A 342 9.60 23.62 -7.13
CA TYR A 342 9.93 23.72 -5.72
C TYR A 342 8.93 22.88 -4.90
N HIS A 343 9.34 21.70 -4.46
CA HIS A 343 8.50 20.79 -3.68
C HIS A 343 8.99 20.71 -2.23
N LYS A 344 8.11 21.01 -1.28
CA LYS A 344 8.42 20.94 0.16
C LYS A 344 7.30 20.33 0.95
N VAL A 345 7.66 19.46 1.91
CA VAL A 345 6.74 18.81 2.84
C VAL A 345 7.14 19.15 4.26
N ARG A 346 6.14 19.44 5.12
CA ARG A 346 6.27 19.61 6.56
C ARG A 346 5.22 18.78 7.28
N ILE A 347 5.61 18.17 8.39
CA ILE A 347 4.70 17.49 9.32
C ILE A 347 5.00 18.06 10.70
N ASN A 348 3.96 18.47 11.41
CA ASN A 348 4.09 19.08 12.73
C ASN A 348 3.26 18.24 13.72
N TYR A 349 3.89 17.81 14.80
CA TYR A 349 3.19 17.19 15.90
C TYR A 349 2.44 18.26 16.70
N TYR A 350 1.14 18.06 16.87
CA TYR A 350 0.29 18.97 17.62
C TYR A 350 -0.80 18.19 18.38
N PRO A 351 -0.55 17.83 19.65
CA PRO A 351 -1.42 16.95 20.44
C PRO A 351 -2.92 17.28 20.43
N PRO A 352 -3.35 18.58 20.45
CA PRO A 352 -4.77 18.91 20.45
C PRO A 352 -5.56 18.41 19.23
N ARG A 353 -4.91 18.02 18.14
CA ARG A 353 -5.57 17.48 16.95
C ARG A 353 -5.98 16.02 17.09
N GLY A 354 -5.35 15.23 17.96
CA GLY A 354 -5.58 13.78 18.01
C GLY A 354 -5.40 13.13 16.64
N ASP A 355 -6.32 12.27 16.22
CA ASP A 355 -6.33 11.63 14.87
C ASP A 355 -6.87 12.56 13.76
N ASN A 356 -7.36 13.75 14.08
CA ASN A 356 -7.82 14.74 13.10
C ASN A 356 -6.62 15.40 12.44
N LYS A 357 -6.20 14.84 11.31
CA LYS A 357 -5.09 15.35 10.51
C LYS A 357 -5.55 16.48 9.63
N GLU A 358 -4.95 17.62 9.78
CA GLU A 358 -5.21 18.78 8.94
C GLU A 358 -4.02 19.01 8.01
N GLY A 359 -4.28 19.08 6.72
CA GLY A 359 -3.26 19.27 5.69
C GLY A 359 -3.57 20.45 4.78
N TRP A 360 -2.61 21.37 4.64
CA TRP A 360 -2.69 22.48 3.68
C TRP A 360 -1.71 22.25 2.55
N ASP A 361 -2.19 22.39 1.32
CA ASP A 361 -1.36 22.41 0.13
C ASP A 361 -1.51 23.76 -0.56
N ASN A 362 -0.38 24.44 -0.81
CA ASN A 362 -0.28 25.60 -1.67
C ASN A 362 0.41 25.16 -2.95
N ILE A 363 -0.30 25.27 -4.07
CA ILE A 363 0.12 24.76 -5.37
C ILE A 363 0.19 25.93 -6.35
N ASP A 364 1.39 26.36 -6.67
CA ASP A 364 1.63 27.46 -7.59
C ASP A 364 1.80 26.91 -9.01
N ILE A 365 0.82 27.18 -9.86
CA ILE A 365 0.76 26.71 -11.24
C ILE A 365 0.85 27.87 -12.22
N PHE A 366 1.15 27.58 -13.47
CA PHE A 366 1.10 28.56 -14.54
C PHE A 366 0.45 27.96 -15.80
N GLY A 367 -0.21 28.83 -16.56
CA GLY A 367 -0.95 28.44 -17.75
C GLY A 367 -0.50 29.22 -19.00
N TRP A 368 -1.46 29.53 -19.87
CA TRP A 368 -1.24 30.21 -21.13
C TRP A 368 -0.35 31.49 -20.97
N LEU A 369 0.66 31.61 -21.80
CA LEU A 369 1.65 32.71 -21.77
C LEU A 369 2.46 32.82 -20.45
N GLY A 370 2.47 31.77 -19.61
CA GLY A 370 3.16 31.77 -18.34
C GLY A 370 2.39 32.46 -17.20
N TYR A 371 1.14 32.82 -17.38
CA TYR A 371 0.36 33.49 -16.34
C TYR A 371 0.22 32.65 -15.08
N PRO A 372 0.60 33.17 -13.90
CA PRO A 372 0.57 32.46 -12.65
C PRO A 372 -0.88 32.29 -12.13
N MET A 373 -1.13 31.15 -11.54
CA MET A 373 -2.37 30.80 -10.84
C MET A 373 -2.05 29.98 -9.61
N GLN A 374 -2.98 29.86 -8.70
CA GLN A 374 -2.77 29.15 -7.45
C GLN A 374 -3.97 28.24 -7.14
N ILE A 375 -3.68 27.03 -6.70
CA ILE A 375 -4.66 26.09 -6.10
C ILE A 375 -4.30 25.96 -4.62
N LYS A 376 -5.27 26.15 -3.74
CA LYS A 376 -5.16 25.87 -2.30
C LYS A 376 -6.07 24.71 -1.94
N VAL A 377 -5.52 23.78 -1.18
CA VAL A 377 -6.28 22.66 -0.61
C VAL A 377 -6.14 22.73 0.89
N ASP A 378 -7.27 22.75 1.58
CA ASP A 378 -7.37 22.54 3.02
C ASP A 378 -8.18 21.28 3.25
N PHE A 379 -7.54 20.28 3.83
CA PHE A 379 -8.11 18.95 4.00
C PHE A 379 -7.99 18.48 5.44
N LEU A 380 -9.07 18.60 6.21
CA LEU A 380 -9.20 18.00 7.51
C LEU A 380 -9.72 16.57 7.36
N CYS A 381 -8.95 15.57 7.75
CA CYS A 381 -9.35 14.16 7.68
C CYS A 381 -8.96 13.40 8.95
N ARG A 382 -9.68 12.31 9.23
CA ARG A 382 -9.22 11.29 10.18
C ARG A 382 -8.44 10.24 9.40
N ASP A 383 -7.12 10.22 9.57
CA ASP A 383 -6.20 9.38 8.75
C ASP A 383 -6.55 7.89 8.89
N SER A 384 -6.87 7.44 10.11
CA SER A 384 -7.24 6.05 10.39
C SER A 384 -8.59 5.65 9.78
N ILE A 385 -9.54 6.58 9.66
CA ILE A 385 -10.82 6.35 8.95
C ILE A 385 -10.60 6.15 7.46
N LEU A 386 -9.64 6.85 6.86
CA LEU A 386 -9.27 6.64 5.45
C LEU A 386 -8.48 5.35 5.24
N ALA A 387 -7.67 4.94 6.23
CA ALA A 387 -6.82 3.75 6.15
C ALA A 387 -7.60 2.44 6.39
N ALA A 388 -8.60 2.42 7.27
CA ALA A 388 -9.34 1.21 7.63
C ALA A 388 -9.96 0.46 6.43
N PRO A 389 -10.67 1.12 5.48
CA PRO A 389 -11.16 0.45 4.28
C PRO A 389 -10.05 0.00 3.33
N ILE A 390 -8.87 0.65 3.35
CA ILE A 390 -7.69 0.19 2.61
C ILE A 390 -7.19 -1.13 3.18
N VAL A 391 -7.11 -1.25 4.51
CA VAL A 391 -6.73 -2.50 5.20
C VAL A 391 -7.70 -3.62 4.86
N LEU A 392 -9.01 -3.34 4.84
CA LEU A 392 -10.03 -4.31 4.43
C LEU A 392 -9.81 -4.77 2.99
N ASP A 393 -9.70 -3.84 2.05
CA ASP A 393 -9.54 -4.17 0.63
C ASP A 393 -8.24 -4.95 0.37
N LEU A 394 -7.13 -4.55 1.00
CA LEU A 394 -5.86 -5.26 0.91
C LEU A 394 -5.96 -6.67 1.50
N THR A 395 -6.63 -6.84 2.64
CA THR A 395 -6.87 -8.16 3.22
C THR A 395 -7.58 -9.09 2.23
N LEU A 396 -8.66 -8.62 1.61
CA LEU A 396 -9.45 -9.40 0.67
C LEU A 396 -8.72 -9.66 -0.66
N PHE A 397 -7.97 -8.70 -1.16
CA PHE A 397 -7.22 -8.83 -2.41
C PHE A 397 -5.93 -9.64 -2.25
N MET A 398 -5.26 -9.59 -1.11
CA MET A 398 -4.08 -10.43 -0.85
C MET A 398 -4.48 -11.90 -0.71
N ASP A 399 -5.61 -12.21 -0.05
CA ASP A 399 -6.21 -13.56 -0.05
C ASP A 399 -6.58 -14.01 -1.48
N LEU A 400 -7.20 -13.13 -2.28
CA LEU A 400 -7.51 -13.41 -3.68
C LEU A 400 -6.24 -13.71 -4.49
N ALA A 401 -5.19 -12.91 -4.34
CA ALA A 401 -3.92 -13.09 -5.02
C ALA A 401 -3.28 -14.45 -4.69
N GLN A 402 -3.27 -14.83 -3.41
CA GLN A 402 -2.76 -16.14 -2.98
C GLN A 402 -3.56 -17.29 -3.59
N ARG A 403 -4.90 -17.22 -3.55
CA ARG A 403 -5.76 -18.24 -4.18
C ARG A 403 -5.62 -18.29 -5.70
N ALA A 404 -5.32 -17.16 -6.33
CA ALA A 404 -5.03 -17.06 -7.75
C ALA A 404 -3.58 -17.47 -8.10
N LYS A 405 -2.75 -17.86 -7.11
CA LYS A 405 -1.33 -18.19 -7.26
C LYS A 405 -0.50 -17.07 -7.91
N LEU A 406 -0.78 -15.82 -7.53
CA LEU A 406 -0.02 -14.63 -7.93
C LEU A 406 1.06 -14.37 -6.87
N GLY A 407 2.23 -14.99 -7.00
CA GLY A 407 3.35 -14.77 -6.09
C GLY A 407 4.11 -13.46 -6.39
N GLY A 408 4.88 -12.99 -5.40
CA GLY A 408 5.72 -11.80 -5.52
C GLY A 408 4.92 -10.48 -5.46
N ILE A 409 5.48 -9.43 -6.07
CA ILE A 409 4.94 -8.06 -5.98
C ILE A 409 3.58 -7.96 -6.69
N GLN A 410 2.58 -7.46 -5.95
CA GLN A 410 1.23 -7.22 -6.46
C GLN A 410 1.09 -5.76 -6.93
N GLU A 411 1.69 -5.41 -8.07
CA GLU A 411 1.66 -4.04 -8.59
C GLU A 411 0.26 -3.50 -8.87
N TRP A 412 -0.72 -4.37 -9.12
CA TRP A 412 -2.09 -3.97 -9.36
C TRP A 412 -2.78 -3.39 -8.12
N LEU A 413 -2.16 -3.57 -6.93
CA LEU A 413 -2.57 -2.96 -5.67
C LEU A 413 -1.93 -1.58 -5.41
N SER A 414 -1.16 -1.04 -6.35
CA SER A 414 -0.55 0.30 -6.27
C SER A 414 -1.54 1.40 -5.92
N PHE A 415 -2.82 1.21 -6.25
CA PHE A 415 -3.93 2.11 -5.91
C PHE A 415 -4.00 2.47 -4.43
N TYR A 416 -3.57 1.57 -3.55
CA TYR A 416 -3.67 1.69 -2.09
C TYR A 416 -2.42 2.31 -1.43
N PHE A 417 -1.33 2.52 -2.17
CA PHE A 417 -0.04 2.88 -1.60
C PHE A 417 0.49 4.23 -2.09
N LYS A 418 1.16 4.97 -1.17
CA LYS A 418 1.87 6.22 -1.48
C LYS A 418 3.14 5.98 -2.27
N SER A 419 3.87 4.93 -1.92
CA SER A 419 5.11 4.49 -2.58
C SER A 419 4.94 3.05 -3.05
N PRO A 420 4.15 2.83 -4.12
CA PRO A 420 3.87 1.48 -4.58
C PRO A 420 5.12 0.76 -5.06
N MET A 421 5.20 -0.52 -4.74
CA MET A 421 6.25 -1.40 -5.24
C MET A 421 6.00 -1.70 -6.72
N ALA A 422 7.08 -1.80 -7.49
CA ALA A 422 7.08 -2.22 -8.88
C ALA A 422 8.10 -3.34 -9.11
N ALA A 423 7.96 -4.07 -10.20
CA ALA A 423 8.94 -5.06 -10.60
C ALA A 423 10.30 -4.39 -10.87
N PRO A 424 11.41 -5.11 -10.67
CA PRO A 424 12.75 -4.56 -10.89
C PRO A 424 12.89 -3.95 -12.29
N GLY A 425 13.38 -2.71 -12.35
CA GLY A 425 13.58 -1.97 -13.60
C GLY A 425 12.34 -1.24 -14.14
N LEU A 426 11.19 -1.35 -13.46
CA LEU A 426 9.98 -0.58 -13.80
C LEU A 426 9.78 0.59 -12.85
N THR A 427 9.29 1.71 -13.40
CA THR A 427 8.89 2.87 -12.61
C THR A 427 7.49 2.61 -12.03
N PRO A 428 7.27 2.84 -10.73
CA PRO A 428 5.95 2.70 -10.13
C PRO A 428 4.92 3.67 -10.74
N GLU A 429 3.71 3.19 -10.94
CA GLU A 429 2.59 4.05 -11.36
C GLU A 429 2.03 4.81 -10.15
N HIS A 430 1.84 6.12 -10.28
CA HIS A 430 1.31 6.98 -9.23
C HIS A 430 0.03 7.73 -9.61
N ASP A 431 -0.35 7.74 -10.89
CA ASP A 431 -1.64 8.30 -11.32
C ASP A 431 -2.79 7.43 -10.77
N LEU A 432 -3.64 8.03 -9.92
CA LEU A 432 -4.73 7.33 -9.23
C LEU A 432 -5.69 6.64 -10.22
N PHE A 433 -5.98 7.28 -11.34
CA PHE A 433 -6.96 6.77 -12.31
C PHE A 433 -6.39 5.61 -13.13
N ILE A 434 -5.09 5.68 -13.46
CA ILE A 434 -4.37 4.57 -14.10
C ILE A 434 -4.25 3.39 -13.12
N GLN A 435 -3.90 3.64 -11.87
CA GLN A 435 -3.84 2.62 -10.82
C GLN A 435 -5.20 1.94 -10.61
N HIS A 436 -6.30 2.70 -10.58
CA HIS A 436 -7.66 2.15 -10.47
C HIS A 436 -8.05 1.32 -11.70
N THR A 437 -7.63 1.75 -12.90
CA THR A 437 -7.84 1.00 -14.13
C THR A 437 -7.05 -0.31 -14.11
N LYS A 438 -5.78 -0.27 -13.67
CA LYS A 438 -4.91 -1.44 -13.49
C LYS A 438 -5.53 -2.44 -12.51
N LEU A 439 -6.02 -1.98 -11.35
CA LEU A 439 -6.74 -2.79 -10.39
C LEU A 439 -7.93 -3.51 -11.05
N LYS A 440 -8.82 -2.78 -11.69
CA LYS A 440 -10.02 -3.36 -12.33
C LYS A 440 -9.67 -4.29 -13.50
N ASN A 441 -8.67 -3.98 -14.29
CA ASN A 441 -8.23 -4.84 -15.39
C ASN A 441 -7.61 -6.15 -14.89
N THR A 442 -6.88 -6.12 -13.78
CA THR A 442 -6.38 -7.34 -13.15
C THR A 442 -7.53 -8.23 -12.66
N LEU A 443 -8.57 -7.63 -12.05
CA LEU A 443 -9.75 -8.38 -11.63
C LEU A 443 -10.53 -8.98 -12.82
N ARG A 444 -10.66 -8.24 -13.93
CA ARG A 444 -11.25 -8.78 -15.17
C ARG A 444 -10.45 -9.97 -15.68
N TRP A 445 -9.14 -9.81 -15.77
CA TRP A 445 -8.25 -10.87 -16.23
C TRP A 445 -8.32 -12.12 -15.35
N LEU A 446 -8.36 -11.96 -14.02
CA LEU A 446 -8.52 -13.07 -13.07
C LEU A 446 -9.85 -13.83 -13.26
N MET A 447 -10.90 -13.12 -13.67
CA MET A 447 -12.24 -13.70 -13.90
C MET A 447 -12.48 -14.10 -15.36
N GLY A 448 -11.47 -14.02 -16.21
CA GLY A 448 -11.56 -14.40 -17.63
C GLY A 448 -12.38 -13.45 -18.50
N GLU A 449 -12.57 -12.20 -18.04
CA GLU A 449 -13.21 -11.13 -18.79
C GLU A 449 -12.18 -10.28 -19.54
N GLU A 450 -12.62 -9.63 -20.60
CA GLU A 450 -11.78 -8.75 -21.41
C GLU A 450 -11.33 -7.52 -20.63
N GLN A 451 -10.05 -7.17 -20.76
CA GLN A 451 -9.50 -5.95 -20.19
C GLN A 451 -9.97 -4.74 -20.98
N ILE A 452 -10.26 -3.65 -20.30
CA ILE A 452 -10.61 -2.38 -20.93
C ILE A 452 -9.33 -1.58 -21.14
N THR A 453 -8.91 -1.46 -22.42
CA THR A 453 -7.68 -0.77 -22.83
C THR A 453 -7.93 0.52 -23.60
N HIS A 454 -9.17 0.74 -24.03
CA HIS A 454 -9.60 1.93 -24.76
C HIS A 454 -10.95 2.44 -24.25
N LEU A 455 -11.18 3.73 -24.41
CA LEU A 455 -12.41 4.39 -24.02
C LEU A 455 -12.87 5.30 -25.16
N GLY A 456 -14.16 5.31 -25.45
CA GLY A 456 -14.79 6.27 -26.36
C GLY A 456 -14.95 5.82 -27.80
N VAL A 457 -14.31 4.70 -28.22
CA VAL A 457 -14.48 4.18 -29.59
C VAL A 457 -15.85 3.56 -29.79
N GLU A 458 -16.49 3.11 -28.72
CA GLU A 458 -17.85 2.53 -28.75
C GLU A 458 -18.93 3.49 -29.30
N TYR A 459 -18.64 4.79 -29.28
CA TYR A 459 -19.53 5.79 -29.87
C TYR A 459 -19.68 5.64 -31.37
N TYR A 460 -18.60 5.31 -32.08
CA TYR A 460 -18.62 5.13 -33.52
C TYR A 460 -19.30 3.83 -33.93
N ASP A 461 -19.10 2.75 -33.17
CA ASP A 461 -19.79 1.47 -33.38
C ASP A 461 -21.32 1.59 -33.28
N TYR A 462 -21.81 2.58 -32.54
CA TYR A 462 -23.25 2.82 -32.36
C TYR A 462 -23.93 3.32 -33.64
N TYR A 463 -23.26 4.16 -34.42
CA TYR A 463 -23.78 4.73 -35.64
C TYR A 463 -23.64 3.79 -36.87
N GLU A 464 -22.70 2.85 -36.85
CA GLU A 464 -22.55 1.87 -37.90
C GLU A 464 -23.61 0.75 -37.85
N LYS A 465 -24.35 0.62 -36.77
CA LYS A 465 -25.38 -0.39 -36.52
C LYS A 465 -26.80 0.15 -36.53
N ALA A 466 -26.98 1.45 -36.62
CA ALA A 466 -28.26 2.11 -36.76
C ALA A 466 -28.58 2.41 -38.23
#